data_99a64fa224f35fe64f61bc5246de3460
#
_entry.id   99a64fa224f35fe64f61bc5246de3460
#
_cell.length_a   1.000
_cell.length_b   1.000
_cell.length_c   1.000
_cell.angle_alpha   90.00
_cell.angle_beta   90.00
_cell.angle_gamma   90.00
#
_symmetry.space_group_name_H-M   'P 1'
#
loop_
_entity.id
_entity.type
_entity.pdbx_description
1 polymer ?
#
loop_
_entity_poly.entity_id
_entity_poly.type
_entity_poly.pdbx_seq_one_letter_code
_entity_poly.pdbx_strand_id
1 'polypeptide(L)'
;EGAGQLFTCIMDISKCLQQRILADAPAPQFANPKTGAVKIACPGTKGSNTEEASVKLFPDSEIDFYPDFSDVFEAVENGSADYGVLPIENSTAGDIRQTYDLLAKYNFYICKRTQIKINHCLAAKPGADIKTIYSHEQALKQCFGFLKDYHARQVPYTNTALAAEMVANSDDNTIAAICSERCAELYGLETVKRDIADNPDNTTRFICISKRPEATPDADIISICMSLPHTTGSLYRMLIRFALYGLNITKIESAPVPQAKQDIKRETFDVVFYLDFEGNALDPEVVRLMTILEEEMKYFKFLGNYKHFD
;
A
#
# COMPACT_ATOMS: atom_id res chain seq x y z
N GLU A 1 25.97 -17.04 31.79
CA GLU A 1 25.33 -16.72 30.47
C GLU A 1 24.29 -15.60 30.60
N GLY A 2 23.31 -15.71 31.50
CA GLY A 2 22.27 -14.69 31.69
C GLY A 2 22.79 -13.32 32.20
N ALA A 3 23.80 -13.29 33.04
CA ALA A 3 24.38 -12.03 33.52
C ALA A 3 25.11 -11.25 32.40
N GLY A 4 25.77 -11.97 31.47
CA GLY A 4 26.39 -11.35 30.30
C GLY A 4 25.36 -10.74 29.36
N GLN A 5 24.21 -11.43 29.13
CA GLN A 5 23.11 -10.92 28.30
C GLN A 5 22.48 -9.69 28.95
N LEU A 6 22.24 -9.70 30.26
CA LEU A 6 21.71 -8.54 30.98
C LEU A 6 22.64 -7.32 30.85
N PHE A 7 23.95 -7.53 30.98
CA PHE A 7 24.92 -6.46 30.86
C PHE A 7 24.96 -5.87 29.44
N THR A 8 24.85 -6.74 28.41
CA THR A 8 24.74 -6.31 27.01
C THR A 8 23.50 -5.45 26.78
N CYS A 9 22.35 -5.88 27.29
CA CYS A 9 21.09 -5.10 27.21
C CYS A 9 21.24 -3.71 27.85
N ILE A 10 21.83 -3.64 29.05
CA ILE A 10 22.04 -2.36 29.75
C ILE A 10 22.95 -1.46 28.93
N MET A 11 24.03 -2.00 28.35
CA MET A 11 24.96 -1.23 27.51
C MET A 11 24.26 -0.74 26.22
N ASP A 12 23.44 -1.56 25.57
CA ASP A 12 22.69 -1.18 24.38
C ASP A 12 21.69 -0.06 24.69
N ILE A 13 20.93 -0.16 25.78
CA ILE A 13 20.04 0.89 26.27
C ILE A 13 20.81 2.18 26.57
N SER A 14 21.93 2.09 27.28
CA SER A 14 22.76 3.25 27.62
C SER A 14 23.28 3.97 26.38
N LYS A 15 23.76 3.22 25.39
CA LYS A 15 24.19 3.78 24.09
C LYS A 15 23.06 4.50 23.37
N CYS A 16 21.89 3.89 23.28
CA CYS A 16 20.71 4.50 22.65
C CYS A 16 20.32 5.82 23.35
N LEU A 17 20.33 5.85 24.69
CA LEU A 17 20.03 7.08 25.44
C LEU A 17 21.09 8.17 25.23
N GLN A 18 22.37 7.81 25.16
CA GLN A 18 23.45 8.76 24.85
C GLN A 18 23.31 9.33 23.45
N GLN A 19 23.03 8.49 22.45
CA GLN A 19 22.79 8.92 21.07
C GLN A 19 21.59 9.86 20.98
N ARG A 20 20.49 9.57 21.68
CA ARG A 20 19.34 10.46 21.77
C ARG A 20 19.68 11.86 22.27
N ILE A 21 20.59 11.97 23.23
CA ILE A 21 21.03 13.25 23.81
C ILE A 21 21.98 14.00 22.86
N LEU A 22 22.86 13.27 22.16
CA LEU A 22 23.95 13.83 21.35
C LEU A 22 23.56 14.09 19.89
N ALA A 23 22.54 13.40 19.36
CA ALA A 23 22.15 13.55 17.96
C ALA A 23 21.51 14.92 17.71
N ASP A 24 21.99 15.60 16.69
CA ASP A 24 21.35 16.77 16.14
C ASP A 24 20.04 16.34 15.41
N ALA A 25 19.02 17.18 15.49
CA ALA A 25 17.80 17.02 14.72
C ALA A 25 17.72 18.17 13.71
N PRO A 26 18.30 18.02 12.51
CA PRO A 26 18.16 19.03 11.48
C PRO A 26 16.68 19.17 11.12
N ALA A 27 16.21 20.41 10.94
CA ALA A 27 14.83 20.65 10.55
C ALA A 27 14.54 19.94 9.20
N PRO A 28 13.60 18.98 9.14
CA PRO A 28 13.33 18.27 7.90
C PRO A 28 12.68 19.24 6.89
N GLN A 29 13.04 19.09 5.61
CA GLN A 29 12.47 19.86 4.54
C GLN A 29 11.35 19.06 3.87
N PHE A 30 10.10 19.41 4.18
CA PHE A 30 8.92 18.84 3.53
C PHE A 30 8.32 19.85 2.55
N ALA A 31 7.79 19.32 1.44
CA ALA A 31 6.98 20.11 0.52
C ALA A 31 5.58 20.30 1.11
N ASN A 32 4.98 21.44 0.81
CA ASN A 32 3.55 21.60 1.09
C ASN A 32 2.75 20.73 0.13
N PRO A 33 1.69 20.05 0.59
CA PRO A 33 0.76 19.36 -0.28
C PRO A 33 0.22 20.28 -1.37
N LYS A 34 0.07 19.76 -2.60
CA LYS A 34 -0.56 20.55 -3.66
C LYS A 34 -2.01 20.84 -3.31
N THR A 35 -2.44 22.09 -3.54
CA THR A 35 -3.81 22.56 -3.34
C THR A 35 -4.49 22.84 -4.67
N GLY A 36 -5.82 22.65 -4.75
CA GLY A 36 -6.60 22.83 -5.97
C GLY A 36 -6.75 21.56 -6.79
N ALA A 37 -7.10 21.69 -8.07
CA ALA A 37 -7.25 20.56 -8.97
C ALA A 37 -5.88 19.90 -9.21
N VAL A 38 -5.78 18.61 -8.89
CA VAL A 38 -4.58 17.79 -9.07
C VAL A 38 -4.84 16.66 -10.07
N LYS A 39 -3.78 16.23 -10.76
CA LYS A 39 -3.82 15.07 -11.65
C LYS A 39 -3.35 13.83 -10.94
N ILE A 40 -4.15 12.80 -10.95
CA ILE A 40 -3.89 11.53 -10.29
C ILE A 40 -3.68 10.44 -11.34
N ALA A 41 -2.56 9.74 -11.29
CA ALA A 41 -2.35 8.51 -12.02
C ALA A 41 -2.79 7.32 -11.16
N CYS A 42 -3.58 6.40 -11.70
CA CYS A 42 -3.90 5.16 -11.02
C CYS A 42 -3.98 3.97 -11.97
N PRO A 43 -3.67 2.74 -11.51
CA PRO A 43 -3.79 1.56 -12.35
C PRO A 43 -5.26 1.12 -12.48
N GLY A 44 -5.59 0.54 -13.61
CA GLY A 44 -6.90 -0.02 -13.88
C GLY A 44 -7.75 0.83 -14.80
N THR A 45 -9.03 0.96 -14.48
CA THR A 45 -10.01 1.65 -15.30
C THR A 45 -11.10 2.27 -14.43
N LYS A 46 -12.00 3.02 -15.07
CA LYS A 46 -13.17 3.58 -14.41
C LYS A 46 -14.04 2.49 -13.75
N GLY A 47 -14.49 2.73 -12.53
CA GLY A 47 -15.21 1.73 -11.73
C GLY A 47 -14.30 0.82 -10.89
N SER A 48 -12.96 0.93 -11.00
CA SER A 48 -12.04 0.15 -10.19
C SER A 48 -11.99 0.64 -8.73
N ASN A 49 -11.55 -0.24 -7.82
CA ASN A 49 -11.33 0.13 -6.42
C ASN A 49 -10.23 1.20 -6.27
N THR A 50 -9.28 1.25 -7.20
CA THR A 50 -8.22 2.28 -7.21
C THR A 50 -8.78 3.65 -7.56
N GLU A 51 -9.72 3.73 -8.51
CA GLU A 51 -10.45 4.98 -8.77
C GLU A 51 -11.22 5.44 -7.54
N GLU A 52 -11.93 4.52 -6.85
CA GLU A 52 -12.65 4.83 -5.61
C GLU A 52 -11.71 5.39 -4.53
N ALA A 53 -10.55 4.77 -4.36
CA ALA A 53 -9.50 5.26 -3.45
C ALA A 53 -8.99 6.64 -3.87
N SER A 54 -8.80 6.88 -5.16
CA SER A 54 -8.36 8.17 -5.72
C SER A 54 -9.36 9.28 -5.45
N VAL A 55 -10.66 9.02 -5.68
CA VAL A 55 -11.74 9.98 -5.40
C VAL A 55 -11.87 10.24 -3.89
N LYS A 56 -11.71 9.21 -3.05
CA LYS A 56 -11.74 9.37 -1.58
C LYS A 56 -10.61 10.25 -1.08
N LEU A 57 -9.40 10.11 -1.64
CA LEU A 57 -8.22 10.91 -1.28
C LEU A 57 -8.23 12.33 -1.87
N PHE A 58 -8.83 12.48 -3.05
CA PHE A 58 -8.86 13.71 -3.83
C PHE A 58 -10.21 13.86 -4.58
N PRO A 59 -11.26 14.35 -3.92
CA PRO A 59 -12.62 14.37 -4.50
C PRO A 59 -12.77 15.14 -5.82
N ASP A 60 -11.95 16.19 -6.01
CA ASP A 60 -12.04 17.11 -7.16
C ASP A 60 -10.88 16.91 -8.16
N SER A 61 -10.27 15.73 -8.20
CA SER A 61 -9.11 15.44 -9.04
C SER A 61 -9.50 14.96 -10.44
N GLU A 62 -8.61 15.22 -11.40
CA GLU A 62 -8.59 14.55 -12.70
C GLU A 62 -7.84 13.22 -12.56
N ILE A 63 -8.46 12.11 -12.97
CA ILE A 63 -7.90 10.76 -12.81
C ILE A 63 -7.55 10.20 -14.18
N ASP A 64 -6.26 9.92 -14.39
CA ASP A 64 -5.74 9.22 -15.56
C ASP A 64 -5.47 7.75 -15.22
N PHE A 65 -5.95 6.85 -16.08
CA PHE A 65 -5.83 5.40 -15.89
C PHE A 65 -4.66 4.82 -16.68
N TYR A 66 -3.92 3.95 -16.02
CA TYR A 66 -2.75 3.29 -16.59
C TYR A 66 -2.90 1.75 -16.50
N PRO A 67 -2.37 1.00 -17.49
CA PRO A 67 -2.49 -0.46 -17.46
C PRO A 67 -1.68 -1.11 -16.34
N ASP A 68 -0.47 -0.60 -16.08
CA ASP A 68 0.47 -1.19 -15.15
C ASP A 68 0.87 -0.23 -14.01
N PHE A 69 1.27 -0.80 -12.86
CA PHE A 69 1.75 -0.01 -11.71
C PHE A 69 3.01 0.80 -12.05
N SER A 70 3.91 0.25 -12.88
CA SER A 70 5.10 0.96 -13.36
C SER A 70 4.77 2.23 -14.10
N ASP A 71 3.71 2.23 -14.91
CA ASP A 71 3.30 3.39 -15.71
C ASP A 71 2.80 4.53 -14.81
N VAL A 72 2.16 4.19 -13.68
CA VAL A 72 1.76 5.17 -12.66
C VAL A 72 3.00 5.85 -12.05
N PHE A 73 4.04 5.06 -11.72
CA PHE A 73 5.29 5.63 -11.23
C PHE A 73 5.98 6.50 -12.28
N GLU A 74 5.98 6.09 -13.54
CA GLU A 74 6.54 6.87 -14.66
C GLU A 74 5.76 8.17 -14.90
N ALA A 75 4.43 8.16 -14.79
CA ALA A 75 3.60 9.35 -14.92
C ALA A 75 3.92 10.39 -13.83
N VAL A 76 4.15 9.96 -12.58
CA VAL A 76 4.59 10.86 -11.51
C VAL A 76 6.03 11.32 -11.72
N GLU A 77 6.93 10.46 -12.21
CA GLU A 77 8.34 10.79 -12.45
C GLU A 77 8.49 11.85 -13.53
N ASN A 78 7.78 11.71 -14.65
CA ASN A 78 7.84 12.65 -15.76
C ASN A 78 6.96 13.89 -15.59
N GLY A 79 6.12 13.95 -14.51
CA GLY A 79 5.25 15.07 -14.20
C GLY A 79 3.94 15.13 -14.99
N SER A 80 3.56 14.05 -15.67
CA SER A 80 2.23 13.91 -16.33
C SER A 80 1.12 13.83 -15.28
N ALA A 81 1.41 13.29 -14.11
CA ALA A 81 0.54 13.29 -12.94
C ALA A 81 1.25 13.94 -11.74
N ASP A 82 0.47 14.56 -10.86
CA ASP A 82 0.96 15.15 -9.61
C ASP A 82 1.20 14.10 -8.54
N TYR A 83 0.31 13.10 -8.51
CA TYR A 83 0.31 12.00 -7.56
C TYR A 83 -0.03 10.68 -8.24
N GLY A 84 0.41 9.58 -7.64
CA GLY A 84 -0.01 8.24 -8.03
C GLY A 84 -0.77 7.56 -6.90
N VAL A 85 -1.88 6.88 -7.19
CA VAL A 85 -2.61 6.08 -6.20
C VAL A 85 -2.51 4.61 -6.57
N LEU A 86 -2.04 3.77 -5.63
CA LEU A 86 -1.82 2.34 -5.85
C LEU A 86 -2.25 1.51 -4.64
N PRO A 87 -2.73 0.27 -4.85
CA PRO A 87 -2.93 -0.66 -3.75
C PRO A 87 -1.58 -1.12 -3.21
N ILE A 88 -1.46 -1.28 -1.87
CA ILE A 88 -0.23 -1.74 -1.22
C ILE A 88 -0.43 -3.04 -0.44
N GLU A 89 -1.64 -3.28 0.06
CA GLU A 89 -1.95 -4.44 0.88
C GLU A 89 -3.44 -4.79 0.76
N ASN A 90 -3.75 -6.08 0.75
CA ASN A 90 -5.12 -6.58 0.88
C ASN A 90 -5.22 -7.49 2.09
N SER A 91 -6.24 -7.34 2.92
CA SER A 91 -6.40 -8.08 4.18
C SER A 91 -6.51 -9.60 4.01
N THR A 92 -6.87 -10.07 2.82
CA THR A 92 -7.01 -11.50 2.50
C THR A 92 -5.81 -12.03 1.70
N ALA A 93 -5.30 -11.24 0.75
CA ALA A 93 -4.21 -11.64 -0.15
C ALA A 93 -2.81 -11.24 0.35
N GLY A 94 -2.74 -10.37 1.37
CA GLY A 94 -1.49 -9.85 1.93
C GLY A 94 -0.89 -8.69 1.14
N ASP A 95 0.41 -8.49 1.27
CA ASP A 95 1.15 -7.39 0.66
C ASP A 95 1.25 -7.51 -0.86
N ILE A 96 1.05 -6.37 -1.53
CA ILE A 96 1.18 -6.26 -2.98
C ILE A 96 2.64 -5.94 -3.32
N ARG A 97 3.43 -7.00 -3.48
CA ARG A 97 4.87 -6.95 -3.65
C ARG A 97 5.34 -5.97 -4.72
N GLN A 98 4.63 -5.91 -5.85
CA GLN A 98 4.97 -5.03 -6.96
C GLN A 98 5.03 -3.56 -6.53
N THR A 99 4.13 -3.09 -5.65
CA THR A 99 4.13 -1.72 -5.14
C THR A 99 5.36 -1.43 -4.28
N TYR A 100 5.76 -2.37 -3.42
CA TYR A 100 6.98 -2.23 -2.61
C TYR A 100 8.26 -2.22 -3.47
N ASP A 101 8.34 -3.06 -4.49
CA ASP A 101 9.48 -3.11 -5.40
C ASP A 101 9.63 -1.80 -6.19
N LEU A 102 8.51 -1.20 -6.62
CA LEU A 102 8.50 0.09 -7.28
C LEU A 102 8.85 1.24 -6.33
N LEU A 103 8.32 1.23 -5.09
CA LEU A 103 8.72 2.21 -4.06
C LEU A 103 10.23 2.14 -3.76
N ALA A 104 10.81 0.95 -3.80
CA ALA A 104 12.26 0.80 -3.61
C ALA A 104 13.06 1.25 -4.83
N LYS A 105 12.54 1.05 -6.04
CA LYS A 105 13.17 1.44 -7.31
C LYS A 105 13.17 2.96 -7.51
N TYR A 106 12.01 3.58 -7.33
CA TYR A 106 11.81 5.01 -7.49
C TYR A 106 12.07 5.74 -6.15
N ASN A 107 12.54 6.99 -6.23
CA ASN A 107 12.75 7.79 -5.01
C ASN A 107 11.51 8.61 -4.66
N PHE A 108 10.38 7.93 -4.47
CA PHE A 108 9.10 8.55 -4.14
C PHE A 108 8.71 8.34 -2.69
N TYR A 109 7.73 9.12 -2.25
CA TYR A 109 7.26 9.18 -0.88
C TYR A 109 5.76 8.93 -0.82
N ILE A 110 5.31 8.29 0.25
CA ILE A 110 3.89 8.11 0.56
C ILE A 110 3.41 9.39 1.26
N CYS A 111 2.43 10.09 0.67
CA CYS A 111 1.90 11.33 1.23
C CYS A 111 0.48 11.18 1.80
N LYS A 112 -0.27 10.15 1.40
CA LYS A 112 -1.59 9.83 1.94
C LYS A 112 -1.82 8.32 1.91
N ARG A 113 -2.77 7.85 2.73
CA ARG A 113 -3.24 6.47 2.74
C ARG A 113 -4.76 6.43 2.90
N THR A 114 -5.40 5.45 2.33
CA THR A 114 -6.80 5.15 2.56
C THR A 114 -7.03 3.65 2.49
N GLN A 115 -8.22 3.21 2.91
CA GLN A 115 -8.65 1.83 2.70
C GLN A 115 -10.05 1.81 2.09
N ILE A 116 -10.26 0.79 1.25
CA ILE A 116 -11.54 0.52 0.58
C ILE A 116 -12.00 -0.86 1.00
N LYS A 117 -13.22 -0.97 1.44
CA LYS A 117 -13.87 -2.26 1.69
C LYS A 117 -14.18 -2.92 0.35
N ILE A 118 -13.72 -4.15 0.16
CA ILE A 118 -13.89 -4.91 -1.07
C ILE A 118 -15.16 -5.75 -0.95
N ASN A 119 -16.24 -5.24 -1.48
CA ASN A 119 -17.50 -5.98 -1.61
C ASN A 119 -17.67 -6.45 -3.05
N HIS A 120 -18.01 -7.71 -3.21
CA HIS A 120 -18.30 -8.29 -4.52
C HIS A 120 -19.79 -8.56 -4.67
N CYS A 121 -20.31 -8.23 -5.83
CA CYS A 121 -21.64 -8.61 -6.28
C CYS A 121 -21.59 -9.38 -7.61
N LEU A 122 -22.60 -10.17 -7.89
CA LEU A 122 -22.85 -10.71 -9.21
C LEU A 122 -23.71 -9.70 -9.97
N ALA A 123 -23.23 -9.21 -11.10
CA ALA A 123 -23.91 -8.21 -11.93
C ALA A 123 -24.06 -8.71 -13.35
N ALA A 124 -25.21 -8.47 -13.96
CA ALA A 124 -25.54 -8.88 -15.33
C ALA A 124 -26.49 -7.89 -15.97
N LYS A 125 -26.76 -8.05 -17.26
CA LYS A 125 -27.89 -7.33 -17.93
C LYS A 125 -29.23 -7.78 -17.38
N PRO A 126 -30.25 -6.91 -17.39
CA PRO A 126 -31.58 -7.27 -16.96
C PRO A 126 -32.13 -8.52 -17.69
N GLY A 127 -32.60 -9.49 -16.91
CA GLY A 127 -33.20 -10.73 -17.46
C GLY A 127 -32.17 -11.72 -18.05
N ALA A 128 -30.90 -11.63 -17.70
CA ALA A 128 -29.84 -12.54 -18.16
C ALA A 128 -30.05 -13.99 -17.67
N ASP A 129 -29.89 -14.97 -18.58
CA ASP A 129 -29.81 -16.42 -18.26
C ASP A 129 -28.33 -16.80 -18.08
N ILE A 130 -27.78 -16.54 -16.88
CA ILE A 130 -26.36 -16.55 -16.61
C ILE A 130 -25.75 -17.96 -16.73
N LYS A 131 -24.86 -18.14 -17.71
CA LYS A 131 -24.09 -19.39 -17.97
C LYS A 131 -22.59 -19.21 -17.79
N THR A 132 -22.10 -17.98 -17.90
CA THR A 132 -20.68 -17.67 -17.75
C THR A 132 -20.48 -16.42 -16.90
N ILE A 133 -19.54 -16.50 -15.96
CA ILE A 133 -19.19 -15.41 -15.03
C ILE A 133 -17.72 -15.02 -15.25
N TYR A 134 -17.49 -13.73 -15.51
CA TYR A 134 -16.18 -13.14 -15.72
C TYR A 134 -15.76 -12.31 -14.52
N SER A 135 -14.52 -12.42 -14.09
CA SER A 135 -13.90 -11.50 -13.13
C SER A 135 -12.40 -11.72 -13.04
N HIS A 136 -11.72 -10.86 -12.30
CA HIS A 136 -10.32 -11.10 -11.91
C HIS A 136 -10.19 -12.40 -11.11
N GLU A 137 -9.12 -13.17 -11.38
CA GLU A 137 -8.90 -14.48 -10.74
C GLU A 137 -9.02 -14.43 -9.21
N GLN A 138 -8.49 -13.37 -8.58
CA GLN A 138 -8.57 -13.19 -7.14
C GLN A 138 -10.02 -12.99 -6.65
N ALA A 139 -10.85 -12.25 -7.39
CA ALA A 139 -12.24 -12.04 -7.03
C ALA A 139 -13.06 -13.35 -7.18
N LEU A 140 -12.79 -14.16 -8.20
CA LEU A 140 -13.40 -15.49 -8.36
C LEU A 140 -13.04 -16.39 -7.16
N LYS A 141 -11.78 -16.37 -6.71
CA LYS A 141 -11.33 -17.13 -5.51
C LYS A 141 -12.00 -16.62 -4.23
N GLN A 142 -12.18 -15.32 -4.09
CA GLN A 142 -12.83 -14.70 -2.93
C GLN A 142 -14.34 -14.92 -2.85
N CYS A 143 -14.96 -15.39 -3.93
CA CYS A 143 -16.39 -15.73 -4.01
C CYS A 143 -16.62 -17.23 -4.20
N PHE A 144 -15.65 -18.07 -3.82
CA PHE A 144 -15.69 -19.51 -4.07
C PHE A 144 -16.92 -20.18 -3.45
N GLY A 145 -17.30 -19.81 -2.21
CA GLY A 145 -18.46 -20.35 -1.51
C GLY A 145 -19.76 -20.14 -2.29
N PHE A 146 -19.96 -18.90 -2.79
CA PHE A 146 -21.11 -18.59 -3.63
C PHE A 146 -21.07 -19.32 -5.00
N LEU A 147 -19.90 -19.29 -5.66
CA LEU A 147 -19.73 -19.83 -7.00
C LEU A 147 -19.81 -21.36 -7.05
N LYS A 148 -19.50 -22.07 -5.95
CA LYS A 148 -19.60 -23.52 -5.83
C LYS A 148 -21.02 -24.01 -6.08
N ASP A 149 -22.03 -23.28 -5.61
CA ASP A 149 -23.44 -23.62 -5.74
C ASP A 149 -24.09 -22.97 -6.95
N TYR A 150 -23.37 -22.10 -7.66
CA TYR A 150 -23.84 -21.39 -8.85
C TYR A 150 -23.33 -22.05 -10.12
N HIS A 151 -24.20 -22.78 -10.83
CA HIS A 151 -23.85 -23.63 -11.98
C HIS A 151 -23.50 -22.82 -13.24
N ALA A 152 -22.50 -21.95 -13.16
CA ALA A 152 -21.99 -21.19 -14.30
C ALA A 152 -20.49 -21.39 -14.49
N ARG A 153 -20.02 -21.29 -15.74
CA ARG A 153 -18.60 -21.34 -16.08
C ARG A 153 -17.91 -20.09 -15.57
N GLN A 154 -16.81 -20.24 -14.85
CA GLN A 154 -15.98 -19.13 -14.36
C GLN A 154 -14.84 -18.87 -15.34
N VAL A 155 -14.65 -17.62 -15.75
CA VAL A 155 -13.61 -17.21 -16.72
C VAL A 155 -12.81 -16.06 -16.14
N PRO A 156 -11.50 -16.24 -15.89
CA PRO A 156 -10.63 -15.16 -15.49
C PRO A 156 -10.57 -14.02 -16.50
N TYR A 157 -10.57 -12.79 -16.01
CA TYR A 157 -10.47 -11.57 -16.79
C TYR A 157 -9.42 -10.63 -16.18
N THR A 158 -8.98 -9.62 -16.92
CA THR A 158 -7.88 -8.72 -16.53
C THR A 158 -8.13 -8.04 -15.19
N ASN A 159 -9.32 -7.47 -14.98
CA ASN A 159 -9.76 -6.94 -13.68
C ASN A 159 -11.29 -6.96 -13.57
N THR A 160 -11.81 -6.71 -12.38
CA THR A 160 -13.26 -6.76 -12.08
C THR A 160 -14.05 -5.70 -12.84
N ALA A 161 -13.50 -4.48 -12.98
CA ALA A 161 -14.20 -3.37 -13.65
C ALA A 161 -14.24 -3.58 -15.18
N LEU A 162 -13.15 -4.01 -15.79
CA LEU A 162 -13.14 -4.38 -17.21
C LEU A 162 -14.06 -5.57 -17.52
N ALA A 163 -14.20 -6.51 -16.59
CA ALA A 163 -15.17 -7.60 -16.75
C ALA A 163 -16.62 -7.08 -16.77
N ALA A 164 -16.96 -6.13 -15.90
CA ALA A 164 -18.26 -5.49 -15.89
C ALA A 164 -18.51 -4.66 -17.16
N GLU A 165 -17.52 -3.89 -17.58
CA GLU A 165 -17.59 -3.11 -18.83
C GLU A 165 -17.82 -4.02 -20.05
N MET A 166 -17.08 -5.13 -20.13
CA MET A 166 -17.22 -6.12 -21.21
C MET A 166 -18.63 -6.73 -21.21
N VAL A 167 -19.16 -7.12 -20.05
CA VAL A 167 -20.54 -7.66 -19.93
C VAL A 167 -21.57 -6.61 -20.35
N ALA A 168 -21.40 -5.36 -19.96
CA ALA A 168 -22.30 -4.27 -20.32
C ALA A 168 -22.36 -4.03 -21.85
N ASN A 169 -21.19 -4.10 -22.50
CA ASN A 169 -21.07 -3.84 -23.95
C ASN A 169 -21.32 -5.06 -24.85
N SER A 170 -21.45 -6.27 -24.29
CA SER A 170 -21.67 -7.51 -25.04
C SER A 170 -23.13 -7.66 -25.42
N ASP A 171 -23.42 -8.23 -26.59
CA ASP A 171 -24.79 -8.63 -27.00
C ASP A 171 -25.21 -9.97 -26.38
N ASP A 172 -24.32 -10.69 -25.74
CA ASP A 172 -24.57 -11.98 -25.09
C ASP A 172 -25.29 -11.78 -23.74
N ASN A 173 -26.56 -12.22 -23.67
CA ASN A 173 -27.37 -12.15 -22.46
C ASN A 173 -27.19 -13.38 -21.52
N THR A 174 -26.14 -14.18 -21.74
CA THR A 174 -25.82 -15.33 -20.88
C THR A 174 -24.61 -15.11 -20.03
N ILE A 175 -24.01 -13.91 -20.02
CA ILE A 175 -22.82 -13.58 -19.30
C ILE A 175 -23.07 -12.62 -18.14
N ALA A 176 -22.26 -12.76 -17.09
CA ALA A 176 -22.26 -11.89 -15.91
C ALA A 176 -20.84 -11.54 -15.48
N ALA A 177 -20.72 -10.53 -14.64
CA ALA A 177 -19.46 -10.17 -14.00
C ALA A 177 -19.56 -10.23 -12.48
N ILE A 178 -18.45 -10.57 -11.81
CA ILE A 178 -18.25 -10.25 -10.40
C ILE A 178 -17.47 -8.95 -10.33
N CYS A 179 -18.06 -7.94 -9.70
CA CYS A 179 -17.49 -6.60 -9.55
C CYS A 179 -18.01 -5.94 -8.27
N SER A 180 -17.63 -4.68 -8.02
CA SER A 180 -18.24 -3.87 -6.96
C SER A 180 -19.65 -3.40 -7.41
N GLU A 181 -20.53 -3.14 -6.44
CA GLU A 181 -21.87 -2.59 -6.73
C GLU A 181 -21.78 -1.24 -7.45
N ARG A 182 -20.87 -0.35 -7.00
CA ARG A 182 -20.57 0.92 -7.69
C ARG A 182 -20.18 0.71 -9.16
N CYS A 183 -19.41 -0.33 -9.44
CA CYS A 183 -19.02 -0.67 -10.81
C CYS A 183 -20.20 -1.16 -11.64
N ALA A 184 -21.06 -2.00 -11.07
CA ALA A 184 -22.29 -2.47 -11.73
C ALA A 184 -23.22 -1.29 -12.09
N GLU A 185 -23.45 -0.38 -11.17
CA GLU A 185 -24.25 0.84 -11.39
C GLU A 185 -23.65 1.72 -12.48
N LEU A 186 -22.33 1.93 -12.47
CA LEU A 186 -21.60 2.74 -13.46
C LEU A 186 -21.82 2.25 -14.90
N TYR A 187 -21.83 0.95 -15.09
CA TYR A 187 -21.99 0.32 -16.41
C TYR A 187 -23.44 -0.09 -16.72
N GLY A 188 -24.40 0.28 -15.86
CA GLY A 188 -25.84 0.01 -16.09
C GLY A 188 -26.22 -1.47 -16.00
N LEU A 189 -25.45 -2.26 -15.24
CA LEU A 189 -25.76 -3.66 -14.95
C LEU A 189 -26.68 -3.77 -13.74
N GLU A 190 -27.54 -4.77 -13.75
CA GLU A 190 -28.36 -5.14 -12.60
C GLU A 190 -27.55 -5.97 -11.62
N THR A 191 -27.59 -5.60 -10.32
CA THR A 191 -27.02 -6.42 -9.26
C THR A 191 -27.94 -7.61 -8.97
N VAL A 192 -27.58 -8.77 -9.48
CA VAL A 192 -28.33 -10.04 -9.32
C VAL A 192 -28.21 -10.56 -7.88
N LYS A 193 -27.01 -10.46 -7.28
CA LYS A 193 -26.75 -10.88 -5.91
C LYS A 193 -25.66 -10.02 -5.28
N ARG A 194 -25.92 -9.50 -4.07
CA ARG A 194 -24.98 -8.72 -3.25
C ARG A 194 -24.20 -9.60 -2.30
N ASP A 195 -23.09 -9.08 -1.81
CA ASP A 195 -22.30 -9.62 -0.70
C ASP A 195 -21.93 -11.11 -0.89
N ILE A 196 -21.42 -11.43 -2.08
CA ILE A 196 -21.07 -12.80 -2.47
C ILE A 196 -19.66 -13.22 -2.08
N ALA A 197 -18.87 -12.33 -1.46
CA ALA A 197 -17.50 -12.63 -1.00
C ALA A 197 -17.55 -13.52 0.25
N ASP A 198 -16.63 -14.52 0.32
CA ASP A 198 -16.50 -15.45 1.44
C ASP A 198 -16.07 -14.74 2.74
N ASN A 199 -15.26 -13.66 2.60
CA ASN A 199 -14.84 -12.82 3.72
C ASN A 199 -15.49 -11.44 3.62
N PRO A 200 -16.47 -11.11 4.48
CA PRO A 200 -17.16 -9.82 4.46
C PRO A 200 -16.28 -8.64 4.94
N ASP A 201 -15.15 -8.92 5.61
CA ASP A 201 -14.23 -7.91 6.14
C ASP A 201 -13.00 -7.70 5.25
N ASN A 202 -13.10 -8.11 3.97
CA ASN A 202 -12.03 -7.89 3.01
C ASN A 202 -11.84 -6.41 2.72
N THR A 203 -10.62 -5.91 2.95
CA THR A 203 -10.25 -4.53 2.70
C THR A 203 -8.94 -4.45 1.91
N THR A 204 -8.82 -3.45 1.07
CA THR A 204 -7.57 -3.11 0.39
C THR A 204 -7.09 -1.74 0.86
N ARG A 205 -5.83 -1.66 1.25
CA ARG A 205 -5.15 -0.42 1.58
C ARG A 205 -4.51 0.16 0.33
N PHE A 206 -4.69 1.46 0.15
CA PHE A 206 -4.14 2.24 -0.95
C PHE A 206 -3.23 3.32 -0.42
N ILE A 207 -2.15 3.58 -1.12
CA ILE A 207 -1.23 4.67 -0.86
C ILE A 207 -1.28 5.68 -2.00
N CYS A 208 -1.06 6.92 -1.64
CA CYS A 208 -0.77 8.00 -2.58
C CYS A 208 0.71 8.28 -2.57
N ILE A 209 1.35 8.26 -3.73
CA ILE A 209 2.77 8.55 -3.89
C ILE A 209 3.00 9.93 -4.49
N SER A 210 4.06 10.59 -4.04
CA SER A 210 4.53 11.88 -4.54
C SER A 210 6.04 11.88 -4.77
N LYS A 211 6.50 12.80 -5.62
CA LYS A 211 7.93 12.95 -5.94
C LYS A 211 8.72 13.63 -4.82
N ARG A 212 8.06 14.35 -3.94
CA ARG A 212 8.67 15.08 -2.81
C ARG A 212 8.04 14.61 -1.50
N PRO A 213 8.82 14.54 -0.43
CA PRO A 213 8.27 14.21 0.87
C PRO A 213 7.34 15.34 1.32
N GLU A 214 6.13 14.97 1.70
CA GLU A 214 5.13 15.86 2.26
C GLU A 214 4.87 15.43 3.71
N ALA A 215 4.72 16.39 4.61
CA ALA A 215 4.26 16.14 5.96
C ALA A 215 3.34 17.27 6.41
N THR A 216 2.29 16.89 7.13
CA THR A 216 1.33 17.82 7.70
C THR A 216 1.35 17.72 9.22
N PRO A 217 0.98 18.78 9.96
CA PRO A 217 0.96 18.75 11.42
C PRO A 217 0.04 17.68 12.01
N ASP A 218 -0.95 17.21 11.25
CA ASP A 218 -1.90 16.18 11.64
C ASP A 218 -1.53 14.78 11.14
N ALA A 219 -0.37 14.62 10.50
CA ALA A 219 0.16 13.31 10.15
C ALA A 219 0.52 12.51 11.42
N ASP A 220 0.16 11.24 11.45
CA ASP A 220 0.26 10.39 12.64
C ASP A 220 0.95 9.04 12.38
N ILE A 221 1.22 8.70 11.11
CA ILE A 221 1.94 7.48 10.72
C ILE A 221 3.17 7.83 9.90
N ILE A 222 4.27 7.18 10.25
CA ILE A 222 5.52 7.22 9.48
C ILE A 222 5.82 5.84 8.94
N SER A 223 6.11 5.77 7.64
CA SER A 223 6.63 4.56 6.99
C SER A 223 8.11 4.72 6.67
N ILE A 224 8.88 3.69 6.97
CA ILE A 224 10.31 3.60 6.65
C ILE A 224 10.65 2.23 6.09
N CYS A 225 11.78 2.16 5.37
CA CYS A 225 12.36 0.91 4.92
C CYS A 225 13.85 0.89 5.27
N MET A 226 14.33 -0.22 5.82
CA MET A 226 15.74 -0.35 6.20
C MET A 226 16.25 -1.79 6.08
N SER A 227 17.57 -1.95 5.94
CA SER A 227 18.25 -3.23 6.11
C SER A 227 18.87 -3.33 7.48
N LEU A 228 18.84 -4.52 8.08
CA LEU A 228 19.51 -4.80 9.36
C LEU A 228 20.72 -5.71 9.14
N PRO A 229 21.78 -5.58 9.96
CA PRO A 229 22.88 -6.53 9.96
C PRO A 229 22.40 -7.96 10.20
N HIS A 230 22.88 -8.91 9.42
CA HIS A 230 22.51 -10.32 9.59
C HIS A 230 23.25 -10.96 10.77
N THR A 231 22.98 -10.47 11.97
CA THR A 231 23.55 -10.95 13.23
C THR A 231 22.49 -11.16 14.29
N THR A 232 22.75 -12.07 15.21
CA THR A 232 21.83 -12.36 16.33
C THR A 232 21.47 -11.10 17.10
N GLY A 233 20.16 -10.86 17.29
CA GLY A 233 19.64 -9.73 18.05
C GLY A 233 19.55 -8.41 17.27
N SER A 234 19.86 -8.35 15.97
CA SER A 234 19.79 -7.10 15.19
C SER A 234 18.39 -6.49 15.20
N LEU A 235 17.36 -7.30 14.96
CA LEU A 235 15.96 -6.85 15.01
C LEU A 235 15.59 -6.36 16.42
N TYR A 236 16.00 -7.09 17.48
CA TYR A 236 15.76 -6.67 18.87
C TYR A 236 16.39 -5.30 19.16
N ARG A 237 17.67 -5.10 18.78
CA ARG A 237 18.37 -3.81 18.98
C ARG A 237 17.72 -2.65 18.21
N MET A 238 17.10 -2.92 17.09
CA MET A 238 16.32 -1.92 16.35
C MET A 238 15.01 -1.61 17.08
N LEU A 239 14.25 -2.64 17.48
CA LEU A 239 12.93 -2.46 18.12
C LEU A 239 13.04 -1.74 19.47
N ILE A 240 14.10 -1.98 20.25
CA ILE A 240 14.30 -1.30 21.55
C ILE A 240 14.44 0.21 21.41
N ARG A 241 14.92 0.72 20.26
CA ARG A 241 15.02 2.15 20.00
C ARG A 241 13.64 2.78 19.92
N PHE A 242 12.72 2.18 19.18
CA PHE A 242 11.33 2.68 19.12
C PHE A 242 10.70 2.69 20.51
N ALA A 243 10.90 1.65 21.31
CA ALA A 243 10.39 1.59 22.68
C ALA A 243 10.98 2.70 23.56
N LEU A 244 12.28 3.01 23.45
CA LEU A 244 12.96 4.07 24.22
C LEU A 244 12.50 5.48 23.81
N TYR A 245 12.07 5.65 22.56
CA TYR A 245 11.48 6.89 22.05
C TYR A 245 9.98 6.97 22.30
N GLY A 246 9.35 5.90 22.87
CA GLY A 246 7.93 5.84 23.13
C GLY A 246 7.07 5.72 21.88
N LEU A 247 7.65 5.22 20.77
CA LEU A 247 6.99 5.10 19.49
C LEU A 247 6.39 3.70 19.31
N ASN A 248 5.12 3.64 18.93
CA ASN A 248 4.39 2.39 18.71
C ASN A 248 4.54 1.95 17.26
N ILE A 249 5.10 0.75 17.03
CA ILE A 249 5.18 0.15 15.70
C ILE A 249 3.84 -0.52 15.39
N THR A 250 3.20 -0.11 14.29
CA THR A 250 1.88 -0.60 13.85
C THR A 250 1.97 -1.63 12.74
N LYS A 251 3.09 -1.68 12.02
CA LYS A 251 3.37 -2.69 10.98
C LYS A 251 4.86 -3.01 10.97
N ILE A 252 5.18 -4.28 10.77
CA ILE A 252 6.51 -4.76 10.43
C ILE A 252 6.39 -5.85 9.37
N GLU A 253 7.07 -5.67 8.26
CA GLU A 253 7.09 -6.61 7.14
C GLU A 253 8.53 -6.80 6.68
N SER A 254 8.90 -8.04 6.34
CA SER A 254 10.22 -8.34 5.80
C SER A 254 10.13 -8.80 4.36
N ALA A 255 11.01 -8.29 3.53
CA ALA A 255 11.04 -8.59 2.13
C ALA A 255 12.47 -8.79 1.62
N PRO A 256 12.74 -9.68 0.62
CA PRO A 256 14.03 -9.72 -0.05
C PRO A 256 14.40 -8.35 -0.62
N VAL A 257 15.71 -8.02 -0.62
CA VAL A 257 16.20 -6.76 -1.21
C VAL A 257 15.74 -6.65 -2.67
N PRO A 258 15.13 -5.52 -3.09
CA PRO A 258 14.69 -5.31 -4.45
C PRO A 258 15.84 -5.42 -5.46
N GLN A 259 15.58 -6.03 -6.63
CA GLN A 259 16.61 -6.26 -7.67
C GLN A 259 17.24 -4.96 -8.20
N ALA A 260 16.54 -3.84 -8.14
CA ALA A 260 17.00 -2.55 -8.63
C ALA A 260 18.19 -1.94 -7.83
N LYS A 261 18.52 -2.49 -6.65
CA LYS A 261 19.63 -2.04 -5.79
C LYS A 261 20.73 -3.11 -5.66
N GLN A 262 21.21 -3.60 -6.80
CA GLN A 262 22.28 -4.62 -6.88
C GLN A 262 23.64 -4.17 -6.34
N ASP A 263 23.83 -2.87 -6.08
CA ASP A 263 25.08 -2.33 -5.50
C ASP A 263 25.29 -2.66 -4.01
N ILE A 264 24.23 -3.10 -3.31
CA ILE A 264 24.35 -3.73 -2.00
C ILE A 264 24.82 -5.16 -2.30
N LYS A 265 26.10 -5.46 -2.11
CA LYS A 265 26.68 -6.81 -2.26
C LYS A 265 25.76 -7.81 -1.57
N ARG A 266 25.13 -8.67 -2.36
CA ARG A 266 24.25 -9.76 -1.90
C ARG A 266 25.10 -10.79 -1.13
N GLU A 267 25.13 -10.68 0.17
CA GLU A 267 25.20 -11.88 0.98
C GLU A 267 23.84 -12.58 0.84
N THR A 268 23.86 -13.87 0.55
CA THR A 268 22.71 -14.74 0.24
C THR A 268 21.65 -14.67 1.34
N PHE A 269 20.66 -13.79 1.29
CA PHE A 269 19.51 -13.57 2.18
C PHE A 269 19.39 -12.18 2.80
N ASP A 270 19.88 -11.15 2.12
CA ASP A 270 19.61 -9.78 2.57
C ASP A 270 18.11 -9.49 2.50
N VAL A 271 17.52 -9.16 3.62
CA VAL A 271 16.14 -8.70 3.75
C VAL A 271 16.10 -7.22 4.08
N VAL A 272 15.10 -6.54 3.54
CA VAL A 272 14.71 -5.20 3.99
C VAL A 272 13.47 -5.32 4.87
N PHE A 273 13.39 -4.45 5.85
CA PHE A 273 12.24 -4.34 6.74
C PHE A 273 11.49 -3.07 6.39
N TYR A 274 10.19 -3.20 6.15
CA TYR A 274 9.24 -2.11 6.04
C TYR A 274 8.54 -1.97 7.39
N LEU A 275 8.58 -0.77 7.95
CA LEU A 275 7.96 -0.48 9.24
C LEU A 275 7.03 0.73 9.11
N ASP A 276 5.84 0.58 9.69
CA ASP A 276 4.97 1.73 10.00
C ASP A 276 4.95 1.93 11.51
N PHE A 277 5.06 3.17 11.96
CA PHE A 277 4.97 3.51 13.37
C PHE A 277 4.21 4.83 13.57
N GLU A 278 3.60 4.97 14.73
CA GLU A 278 2.89 6.19 15.13
C GLU A 278 3.90 7.30 15.42
N GLY A 279 3.69 8.46 14.80
CA GLY A 279 4.56 9.62 14.99
C GLY A 279 4.39 10.68 13.90
N ASN A 280 5.00 11.83 14.14
CA ASN A 280 5.03 12.92 13.19
C ASN A 280 6.50 13.27 12.87
N ALA A 281 6.84 13.34 11.59
CA ALA A 281 8.20 13.64 11.15
C ALA A 281 8.60 15.12 11.39
N LEU A 282 7.69 15.95 11.89
CA LEU A 282 7.99 17.30 12.38
C LEU A 282 8.39 17.30 13.86
N ASP A 283 8.20 16.17 14.59
CA ASP A 283 8.62 16.04 15.98
C ASP A 283 10.15 15.87 16.06
N PRO A 284 10.87 16.73 16.82
CA PRO A 284 12.32 16.64 16.96
C PRO A 284 12.83 15.28 17.47
N GLU A 285 12.07 14.58 18.33
CA GLU A 285 12.46 13.26 18.84
C GLU A 285 12.39 12.21 17.73
N VAL A 286 11.38 12.27 16.88
CA VAL A 286 11.23 11.40 15.71
C VAL A 286 12.35 11.69 14.70
N VAL A 287 12.65 12.96 14.45
CA VAL A 287 13.76 13.35 13.55
C VAL A 287 15.09 12.79 14.04
N ARG A 288 15.38 12.91 15.35
CA ARG A 288 16.61 12.33 15.93
C ARG A 288 16.70 10.83 15.72
N LEU A 289 15.60 10.10 15.99
CA LEU A 289 15.59 8.66 15.76
C LEU A 289 15.85 8.32 14.29
N MET A 290 15.19 9.02 13.34
CA MET A 290 15.40 8.77 11.92
C MET A 290 16.82 9.07 11.48
N THR A 291 17.44 10.16 11.97
CA THR A 291 18.83 10.51 11.69
C THR A 291 19.79 9.41 12.18
N ILE A 292 19.60 8.93 13.41
CA ILE A 292 20.41 7.83 13.97
C ILE A 292 20.25 6.54 13.13
N LEU A 293 19.02 6.21 12.71
CA LEU A 293 18.77 5.03 11.89
C LEU A 293 19.43 5.16 10.51
N GLU A 294 19.37 6.34 9.89
CA GLU A 294 20.01 6.62 8.61
C GLU A 294 21.55 6.48 8.67
N GLU A 295 22.17 6.99 9.74
CA GLU A 295 23.63 6.90 9.94
C GLU A 295 24.12 5.46 10.20
N GLU A 296 23.33 4.65 10.90
CA GLU A 296 23.77 3.33 11.33
C GLU A 296 23.37 2.19 10.37
N MET A 297 22.29 2.35 9.61
CA MET A 297 21.82 1.31 8.72
C MET A 297 22.53 1.37 7.38
N LYS A 298 22.97 0.22 6.85
CA LYS A 298 23.55 0.14 5.49
C LYS A 298 22.60 0.65 4.42
N TYR A 299 21.32 0.49 4.65
CA TYR A 299 20.24 1.00 3.84
C TYR A 299 19.13 1.51 4.75
N PHE A 300 18.78 2.77 4.57
CA PHE A 300 17.63 3.42 5.19
C PHE A 300 16.91 4.25 4.14
N LYS A 301 15.59 4.25 4.17
CA LYS A 301 14.75 5.11 3.36
C LYS A 301 13.54 5.54 4.15
N PHE A 302 13.35 6.85 4.31
CA PHE A 302 12.09 7.44 4.70
C PHE A 302 11.10 7.29 3.55
N LEU A 303 9.99 6.58 3.78
CA LEU A 303 8.95 6.35 2.78
C LEU A 303 7.85 7.40 2.85
N GLY A 304 7.57 8.00 4.00
CA GLY A 304 6.59 9.05 4.13
C GLY A 304 6.04 9.27 5.52
N ASN A 305 5.38 10.40 5.70
CA ASN A 305 4.59 10.73 6.89
C ASN A 305 3.22 11.23 6.46
N TYR A 306 2.19 10.58 6.92
CA TYR A 306 0.83 10.80 6.47
C TYR A 306 -0.18 10.50 7.57
N LYS A 307 -1.41 10.97 7.37
CA LYS A 307 -2.50 10.68 8.29
C LYS A 307 -3.09 9.30 8.02
N HIS A 308 -3.40 8.58 9.08
CA HIS A 308 -4.20 7.37 9.00
C HIS A 308 -5.64 7.79 8.67
N PHE A 309 -6.13 7.42 7.49
CA PHE A 309 -7.54 7.56 7.12
C PHE A 309 -8.21 6.20 7.27
N ASP A 310 -9.21 6.15 8.13
CA ASP A 310 -10.13 5.01 8.27
C ASP A 310 -11.18 5.01 7.15
#